data_baafdd028511dc9c3007f980150f8bb8
#
_entry.id   baafdd028511dc9c3007f980150f8bb8
#
_cell.length_a   1.000
_cell.length_b   1.000
_cell.length_c   1.000
_cell.angle_alpha   90.00
_cell.angle_beta   90.00
_cell.angle_gamma   90.00
#
_symmetry.space_group_name_H-M   'P 1'
#
loop_
_entity.id
_entity.type
_entity.pdbx_description
1 polymer ?
#
loop_
_entity_poly.entity_id
_entity_poly.type
_entity_poly.pdbx_seq_one_letter_code
_entity_poly.pdbx_strand_id
1 'polypeptide(L)'
;MPEYQPTKDSVATHRVPDWFENAKFGIFIHWGLYSVPGWAPLEADTQELMATRGPAYWLKHNPYAEWYQNTIGIPGSPSQQYHLKTYGSNFTYDDFKPMFNKAVKQFDPDSWADFFVRANARYVVLTTKHHDGFTMWPSRHPNPHKDSWHAGRDLVGDLTSAVRDRGMKMGLYYSGGYDWTFNPTVITDLPGMASSLVQTDEYAQYADNHIRELINRYQPSVLWNDIGYPPKSNLAELFAHYYNQVPDGVINDRWAQLQLPRVPGMEPLVMGGLGLANALWRFLPDRVRVLDFPTSFHYDFRTPEYAQYDEIKPYKWESTRGVGNSFGNNRQEGPDQMLTLTDLARGFADLVSKNGNLLLGIGPYPDGTIPELQAKLLADFGAWLDLTGDAYFNTRPWATAQATATDGTPLRFTQKEDAVYVTFLQAPGERRVGLRGLTGTSDTKVELLGGGTLEHECADDRINVTFPDRLDVWPAYALKITPKPHLQA
;
A
#
# COMPACT_ATOMS: atom_id res chain seq x y z
N MET A 1 -16.90 -4.42 25.40
CA MET A 1 -16.80 -3.24 24.48
C MET A 1 -18.20 -2.92 23.98
N PRO A 2 -18.53 -1.68 23.64
CA PRO A 2 -19.84 -1.38 23.08
C PRO A 2 -20.02 -2.13 21.74
N GLU A 3 -21.19 -2.71 21.55
CA GLU A 3 -21.55 -3.34 20.30
C GLU A 3 -21.88 -2.27 19.25
N TYR A 4 -21.21 -2.32 18.08
CA TYR A 4 -21.52 -1.41 16.99
C TYR A 4 -22.87 -1.76 16.36
N GLN A 5 -23.75 -0.77 16.28
CA GLN A 5 -25.04 -0.91 15.59
C GLN A 5 -24.85 -0.71 14.08
N PRO A 6 -25.72 -1.30 13.22
CA PRO A 6 -25.65 -1.21 11.77
C PRO A 6 -26.11 0.16 11.24
N THR A 7 -25.55 1.24 11.80
CA THR A 7 -25.84 2.64 11.46
C THR A 7 -24.55 3.41 11.21
N LYS A 8 -24.61 4.40 10.33
CA LYS A 8 -23.46 5.26 10.02
C LYS A 8 -22.90 5.95 11.26
N ASP A 9 -23.77 6.44 12.11
CA ASP A 9 -23.38 7.19 13.34
C ASP A 9 -22.65 6.27 14.33
N SER A 10 -23.13 5.03 14.51
CA SER A 10 -22.47 4.07 15.38
C SER A 10 -21.10 3.67 14.85
N VAL A 11 -21.02 3.32 13.56
CA VAL A 11 -19.75 2.95 12.90
C VAL A 11 -18.75 4.10 12.96
N ALA A 12 -19.19 5.35 12.77
CA ALA A 12 -18.31 6.53 12.79
C ALA A 12 -17.68 6.82 14.16
N THR A 13 -18.11 6.13 15.23
CA THR A 13 -17.47 6.23 16.55
C THR A 13 -16.18 5.41 16.67
N HIS A 14 -15.92 4.49 15.75
CA HIS A 14 -14.68 3.71 15.73
C HIS A 14 -13.46 4.64 15.64
N ARG A 15 -12.39 4.25 16.32
CA ARG A 15 -11.13 5.01 16.34
C ARG A 15 -9.99 4.13 15.89
N VAL A 16 -9.06 4.72 15.19
CA VAL A 16 -7.82 4.02 14.79
C VAL A 16 -7.14 3.44 16.05
N PRO A 17 -6.94 2.14 16.14
CA PRO A 17 -6.32 1.51 17.31
C PRO A 17 -4.82 1.80 17.36
N ASP A 18 -4.28 1.81 18.58
CA ASP A 18 -2.86 2.12 18.84
C ASP A 18 -1.89 1.22 18.05
N TRP A 19 -2.25 -0.04 17.83
CA TRP A 19 -1.37 -0.94 17.09
C TRP A 19 -1.12 -0.43 15.66
N PHE A 20 -2.15 0.12 14.97
CA PHE A 20 -2.03 0.62 13.61
C PHE A 20 -1.28 1.96 13.57
N GLU A 21 -1.52 2.82 14.59
CA GLU A 21 -0.75 4.04 14.80
C GLU A 21 0.73 3.75 15.03
N ASN A 22 1.05 2.64 15.67
CA ASN A 22 2.40 2.24 16.07
C ASN A 22 3.15 1.43 15.00
N ALA A 23 2.41 0.76 14.11
CA ALA A 23 2.95 -0.23 13.16
C ALA A 23 3.91 0.35 12.13
N LYS A 24 3.62 1.49 11.52
CA LYS A 24 4.41 2.24 10.53
C LYS A 24 4.78 1.51 9.25
N PHE A 25 5.07 0.22 9.28
CA PHE A 25 5.53 -0.56 8.14
C PHE A 25 4.80 -1.89 8.01
N GLY A 26 4.23 -2.14 6.84
CA GLY A 26 3.60 -3.38 6.43
C GLY A 26 4.04 -3.84 5.04
N ILE A 27 3.80 -5.11 4.74
CA ILE A 27 4.06 -5.74 3.44
C ILE A 27 2.72 -5.95 2.72
N PHE A 28 2.64 -5.49 1.46
CA PHE A 28 1.51 -5.72 0.58
C PHE A 28 1.86 -6.82 -0.42
N ILE A 29 1.06 -7.86 -0.52
CA ILE A 29 1.37 -9.01 -1.38
C ILE A 29 0.35 -9.08 -2.53
N HIS A 30 0.80 -8.80 -3.75
CA HIS A 30 0.04 -9.02 -4.97
C HIS A 30 0.43 -10.35 -5.60
N TRP A 31 -0.42 -11.36 -5.40
CA TRP A 31 -0.18 -12.73 -5.80
C TRP A 31 -1.46 -13.38 -6.33
N GLY A 32 -1.39 -14.07 -7.46
CA GLY A 32 -2.53 -14.65 -8.12
C GLY A 32 -2.19 -15.22 -9.49
N LEU A 33 -3.20 -15.43 -10.34
CA LEU A 33 -3.01 -15.99 -11.69
C LEU A 33 -2.06 -15.15 -12.54
N TYR A 34 -2.08 -13.82 -12.38
CA TYR A 34 -1.20 -12.88 -13.08
C TYR A 34 0.29 -13.07 -12.74
N SER A 35 0.61 -13.75 -11.65
CA SER A 35 2.00 -14.12 -11.34
C SER A 35 2.55 -15.18 -12.28
N VAL A 36 1.68 -15.95 -12.97
CA VAL A 36 2.10 -16.99 -13.92
C VAL A 36 2.75 -16.40 -15.16
N PRO A 37 2.08 -15.50 -15.93
CA PRO A 37 2.76 -14.77 -16.99
C PRO A 37 3.84 -13.83 -16.41
N GLY A 38 3.58 -13.21 -15.27
CA GLY A 38 4.52 -12.33 -14.58
C GLY A 38 5.09 -11.28 -15.53
N TRP A 39 4.21 -10.56 -16.25
CA TRP A 39 4.65 -9.71 -17.34
C TRP A 39 3.79 -8.42 -17.45
N ALA A 40 4.47 -7.30 -17.60
CA ALA A 40 3.92 -6.04 -18.06
C ALA A 40 5.01 -5.29 -18.85
N PRO A 41 4.66 -4.32 -19.73
CA PRO A 41 5.67 -3.54 -20.45
C PRO A 41 6.50 -2.72 -19.45
N LEU A 42 7.79 -2.51 -19.79
CA LEU A 42 8.67 -1.59 -19.09
C LEU A 42 8.42 -0.18 -19.65
N GLU A 43 7.56 0.53 -19.02
CA GLU A 43 7.25 1.94 -19.29
C GLU A 43 7.62 2.76 -18.05
N ALA A 44 7.35 4.06 -18.06
CA ALA A 44 7.41 4.89 -16.87
C ALA A 44 6.36 4.42 -15.83
N ASP A 45 6.49 4.90 -14.60
CA ASP A 45 5.50 4.60 -13.57
C ASP A 45 4.09 5.14 -13.93
N THR A 46 3.10 4.64 -13.23
CA THR A 46 1.68 4.98 -13.48
C THR A 46 1.42 6.48 -13.41
N GLN A 47 2.01 7.19 -12.45
CA GLN A 47 1.77 8.64 -12.30
C GLN A 47 2.35 9.42 -13.47
N GLU A 48 3.56 9.08 -13.90
CA GLU A 48 4.19 9.70 -15.06
C GLU A 48 3.42 9.41 -16.33
N LEU A 49 3.01 8.16 -16.57
CA LEU A 49 2.20 7.79 -17.75
C LEU A 49 0.86 8.51 -17.78
N MET A 50 0.16 8.56 -16.64
CA MET A 50 -1.10 9.29 -16.53
C MET A 50 -0.91 10.78 -16.79
N ALA A 51 0.11 11.39 -16.21
CA ALA A 51 0.39 12.83 -16.36
C ALA A 51 0.81 13.21 -17.78
N THR A 52 1.64 12.39 -18.44
CA THR A 52 2.28 12.74 -19.74
C THR A 52 1.53 12.21 -20.95
N ARG A 53 0.93 11.02 -20.85
CA ARG A 53 0.32 10.28 -21.98
C ARG A 53 -1.19 10.15 -21.85
N GLY A 54 -1.74 10.24 -20.65
CA GLY A 54 -3.16 10.14 -20.34
C GLY A 54 -3.69 8.72 -20.16
N PRO A 55 -4.98 8.60 -19.71
CA PRO A 55 -5.55 7.33 -19.23
C PRO A 55 -5.59 6.22 -20.29
N ALA A 56 -6.00 6.55 -21.53
CA ALA A 56 -6.09 5.54 -22.58
C ALA A 56 -4.73 4.96 -22.98
N TYR A 57 -3.68 5.77 -22.98
CA TYR A 57 -2.33 5.27 -23.22
C TYR A 57 -1.86 4.41 -22.03
N TRP A 58 -2.02 4.90 -20.81
CA TRP A 58 -1.69 4.17 -19.60
C TRP A 58 -2.37 2.80 -19.55
N LEU A 59 -3.69 2.72 -19.82
CA LEU A 59 -4.41 1.44 -19.85
C LEU A 59 -3.86 0.46 -20.89
N LYS A 60 -3.51 0.95 -22.08
CA LYS A 60 -2.94 0.13 -23.15
C LYS A 60 -1.51 -0.34 -22.83
N HIS A 61 -0.72 0.49 -22.16
CA HIS A 61 0.68 0.27 -21.79
C HIS A 61 0.86 0.11 -20.28
N ASN A 62 -0.14 -0.44 -19.62
CA ASN A 62 -0.21 -0.55 -18.18
C ASN A 62 1.01 -1.30 -17.61
N PRO A 63 1.81 -0.69 -16.72
CA PRO A 63 2.99 -1.32 -16.12
C PRO A 63 2.65 -2.34 -15.05
N TYR A 64 1.38 -2.46 -14.66
CA TYR A 64 0.91 -3.35 -13.61
C TYR A 64 0.65 -4.77 -14.14
N ALA A 65 1.46 -5.74 -13.72
CA ALA A 65 1.32 -7.14 -14.11
C ALA A 65 -0.01 -7.75 -13.64
N GLU A 66 -0.58 -7.28 -12.54
CA GLU A 66 -1.87 -7.71 -12.03
C GLU A 66 -3.07 -7.28 -12.91
N TRP A 67 -2.84 -6.36 -13.87
CA TRP A 67 -3.82 -5.98 -14.90
C TRP A 67 -3.68 -6.80 -16.19
N TYR A 68 -2.86 -7.85 -16.19
CA TYR A 68 -2.56 -8.64 -17.39
C TYR A 68 -3.81 -9.13 -18.13
N GLN A 69 -4.84 -9.63 -17.42
CA GLN A 69 -6.09 -10.08 -18.05
C GLN A 69 -6.77 -8.97 -18.85
N ASN A 70 -6.84 -7.76 -18.31
CA ASN A 70 -7.40 -6.61 -19.04
C ASN A 70 -6.54 -6.23 -20.23
N THR A 71 -5.22 -6.12 -20.03
CA THR A 71 -4.32 -5.58 -21.03
C THR A 71 -4.12 -6.50 -22.24
N ILE A 72 -4.22 -7.83 -22.07
CA ILE A 72 -4.21 -8.77 -23.20
C ILE A 72 -5.49 -8.66 -24.05
N GLY A 73 -6.60 -8.18 -23.48
CA GLY A 73 -7.83 -7.89 -24.20
C GLY A 73 -7.79 -6.61 -25.05
N ILE A 74 -6.79 -5.72 -24.86
CA ILE A 74 -6.69 -4.46 -25.61
C ILE A 74 -5.95 -4.69 -26.94
N PRO A 75 -6.60 -4.47 -28.10
CA PRO A 75 -5.99 -4.72 -29.39
C PRO A 75 -4.68 -3.94 -29.61
N GLY A 76 -3.61 -4.68 -29.95
CA GLY A 76 -2.29 -4.11 -30.20
C GLY A 76 -1.60 -3.53 -28.95
N SER A 77 -2.00 -3.92 -27.75
CA SER A 77 -1.23 -3.63 -26.52
C SER A 77 0.07 -4.44 -26.50
N PRO A 78 1.13 -3.96 -25.82
CA PRO A 78 2.34 -4.76 -25.62
C PRO A 78 2.06 -6.10 -24.94
N SER A 79 1.15 -6.13 -23.96
CA SER A 79 0.75 -7.35 -23.25
C SER A 79 0.07 -8.37 -24.17
N GLN A 80 -0.82 -7.92 -25.08
CA GLN A 80 -1.44 -8.78 -26.08
C GLN A 80 -0.41 -9.37 -27.03
N GLN A 81 0.51 -8.55 -27.52
CA GLN A 81 1.58 -9.00 -28.43
C GLN A 81 2.49 -10.05 -27.74
N TYR A 82 2.87 -9.80 -26.48
CA TYR A 82 3.61 -10.76 -25.68
C TYR A 82 2.85 -12.07 -25.49
N HIS A 83 1.56 -11.96 -25.13
CA HIS A 83 0.69 -13.13 -24.90
C HIS A 83 0.58 -14.01 -26.16
N LEU A 84 0.26 -13.42 -27.29
CA LEU A 84 0.14 -14.13 -28.57
C LEU A 84 1.46 -14.79 -28.99
N LYS A 85 2.57 -14.10 -28.77
CA LYS A 85 3.91 -14.63 -29.12
C LYS A 85 4.32 -15.79 -28.20
N THR A 86 3.97 -15.71 -26.90
CA THR A 86 4.47 -16.64 -25.87
C THR A 86 3.58 -17.87 -25.73
N TYR A 87 2.26 -17.66 -25.76
CA TYR A 87 1.25 -18.69 -25.45
C TYR A 87 0.41 -19.08 -26.68
N GLY A 88 0.35 -18.22 -27.71
CA GLY A 88 -0.50 -18.44 -28.89
C GLY A 88 -1.93 -17.92 -28.70
N SER A 89 -2.67 -17.89 -29.82
CA SER A 89 -4.02 -17.31 -29.89
C SER A 89 -5.11 -18.13 -29.17
N ASN A 90 -4.86 -19.42 -28.95
CA ASN A 90 -5.84 -20.32 -28.32
C ASN A 90 -5.67 -20.41 -26.80
N PHE A 91 -4.60 -19.86 -26.25
CA PHE A 91 -4.36 -19.83 -24.81
C PHE A 91 -5.06 -18.62 -24.19
N THR A 92 -5.89 -18.86 -23.19
CA THR A 92 -6.67 -17.83 -22.51
C THR A 92 -6.12 -17.51 -21.13
N TYR A 93 -6.61 -16.44 -20.48
CA TYR A 93 -6.24 -16.15 -19.10
C TYR A 93 -6.59 -17.29 -18.13
N ASP A 94 -7.69 -18.00 -18.40
CA ASP A 94 -8.18 -19.11 -17.57
C ASP A 94 -7.20 -20.29 -17.56
N ASP A 95 -6.41 -20.46 -18.61
CA ASP A 95 -5.39 -21.52 -18.71
C ASP A 95 -4.22 -21.35 -17.73
N PHE A 96 -4.08 -20.17 -17.13
CA PHE A 96 -3.13 -19.95 -16.04
C PHE A 96 -3.55 -20.60 -14.72
N LYS A 97 -4.85 -20.86 -14.51
CA LYS A 97 -5.37 -21.46 -13.25
C LYS A 97 -4.71 -22.80 -12.90
N PRO A 98 -4.66 -23.82 -13.79
CA PRO A 98 -3.99 -25.07 -13.46
C PRO A 98 -2.48 -24.90 -13.23
N MET A 99 -1.83 -23.94 -13.89
CA MET A 99 -0.41 -23.65 -13.70
C MET A 99 -0.15 -23.05 -12.32
N PHE A 100 -0.94 -22.05 -11.91
CA PHE A 100 -0.88 -21.46 -10.59
C PHE A 100 -1.16 -22.51 -9.50
N ASN A 101 -2.25 -23.28 -9.62
CA ASN A 101 -2.63 -24.31 -8.65
C ASN A 101 -1.60 -25.46 -8.56
N LYS A 102 -0.81 -25.69 -9.58
CA LYS A 102 0.35 -26.60 -9.52
C LYS A 102 1.51 -25.97 -8.74
N ALA A 103 1.81 -24.71 -9.02
CA ALA A 103 2.95 -24.00 -8.43
C ALA A 103 2.79 -23.76 -6.93
N VAL A 104 1.60 -23.31 -6.49
CA VAL A 104 1.32 -23.00 -5.06
C VAL A 104 1.41 -24.19 -4.11
N LYS A 105 1.54 -25.42 -4.62
CA LYS A 105 1.83 -26.60 -3.78
C LYS A 105 3.17 -26.50 -3.06
N GLN A 106 4.11 -25.73 -3.62
CA GLN A 106 5.45 -25.50 -3.05
C GLN A 106 5.49 -24.33 -2.07
N PHE A 107 4.42 -23.55 -1.99
CA PHE A 107 4.36 -22.40 -1.11
C PHE A 107 4.53 -22.77 0.37
N ASP A 108 5.49 -22.12 1.00
CA ASP A 108 5.79 -22.20 2.42
C ASP A 108 5.45 -20.87 3.12
N PRO A 109 4.30 -20.78 3.83
CA PRO A 109 3.87 -19.57 4.51
C PRO A 109 4.78 -19.20 5.69
N ASP A 110 5.42 -20.19 6.35
CA ASP A 110 6.33 -19.95 7.46
C ASP A 110 7.58 -19.21 7.00
N SER A 111 8.13 -19.61 5.87
CA SER A 111 9.28 -18.92 5.24
C SER A 111 8.99 -17.45 4.95
N TRP A 112 7.78 -17.13 4.46
CA TRP A 112 7.37 -15.74 4.26
C TRP A 112 7.26 -14.98 5.57
N ALA A 113 6.59 -15.54 6.56
CA ALA A 113 6.39 -14.88 7.85
C ALA A 113 7.73 -14.62 8.56
N ASP A 114 8.66 -15.56 8.53
CA ASP A 114 10.03 -15.39 9.07
C ASP A 114 10.79 -14.28 8.32
N PHE A 115 10.63 -14.22 7.01
CA PHE A 115 11.26 -13.18 6.21
C PHE A 115 10.70 -11.79 6.51
N PHE A 116 9.38 -11.65 6.66
CA PHE A 116 8.73 -10.38 6.98
C PHE A 116 9.09 -9.87 8.38
N VAL A 117 9.26 -10.78 9.35
CA VAL A 117 9.81 -10.40 10.67
C VAL A 117 11.21 -9.82 10.54
N ARG A 118 12.10 -10.47 9.77
CA ARG A 118 13.47 -9.95 9.53
C ARG A 118 13.48 -8.64 8.77
N ALA A 119 12.48 -8.39 7.93
CA ALA A 119 12.29 -7.08 7.29
C ALA A 119 11.72 -6.01 8.25
N ASN A 120 11.44 -6.34 9.50
CA ASN A 120 10.81 -5.46 10.50
C ASN A 120 9.36 -5.07 10.16
N ALA A 121 8.64 -5.83 9.34
CA ALA A 121 7.22 -5.60 9.11
C ALA A 121 6.40 -5.83 10.39
N ARG A 122 5.34 -5.07 10.57
CA ARG A 122 4.42 -5.17 11.69
C ARG A 122 3.07 -5.76 11.29
N TYR A 123 2.74 -5.66 10.02
CA TYR A 123 1.54 -6.25 9.44
C TYR A 123 1.78 -6.65 7.99
N VAL A 124 0.91 -7.52 7.51
CA VAL A 124 0.93 -8.03 6.13
C VAL A 124 -0.47 -7.87 5.56
N VAL A 125 -0.61 -7.48 4.31
CA VAL A 125 -1.88 -7.46 3.58
C VAL A 125 -1.75 -8.33 2.34
N LEU A 126 -2.59 -9.38 2.23
CA LEU A 126 -2.62 -10.30 1.09
C LEU A 126 -3.77 -9.95 0.16
N THR A 127 -3.53 -9.92 -1.15
CA THR A 127 -4.63 -9.90 -2.13
C THR A 127 -5.38 -11.22 -2.09
N THR A 128 -6.60 -11.22 -1.54
CA THR A 128 -7.44 -12.43 -1.45
C THR A 128 -8.25 -12.66 -2.72
N LYS A 129 -8.70 -11.59 -3.39
CA LYS A 129 -9.31 -11.58 -4.71
C LYS A 129 -8.95 -10.28 -5.41
N HIS A 130 -8.28 -10.37 -6.55
CA HIS A 130 -8.03 -9.22 -7.43
C HIS A 130 -9.17 -9.05 -8.45
N HIS A 131 -9.02 -8.16 -9.43
CA HIS A 131 -10.05 -7.84 -10.43
C HIS A 131 -10.41 -9.02 -11.33
N ASP A 132 -9.53 -10.02 -11.45
CA ASP A 132 -9.77 -11.28 -12.20
C ASP A 132 -10.78 -12.21 -11.54
N GLY A 133 -11.25 -11.86 -10.34
CA GLY A 133 -12.24 -12.62 -9.58
C GLY A 133 -11.72 -13.94 -9.00
N PHE A 134 -10.42 -14.28 -9.22
CA PHE A 134 -9.84 -15.50 -8.67
C PHE A 134 -9.60 -15.36 -7.17
N THR A 135 -10.18 -16.29 -6.36
CA THR A 135 -10.04 -16.25 -4.91
C THR A 135 -8.86 -17.10 -4.43
N MET A 136 -8.08 -16.56 -3.50
CA MET A 136 -6.92 -17.22 -2.89
C MET A 136 -7.32 -18.21 -1.78
N TRP A 137 -8.59 -18.46 -1.62
CA TRP A 137 -9.19 -19.45 -0.71
C TRP A 137 -10.37 -20.16 -1.36
N PRO A 138 -10.67 -21.42 -1.00
CA PRO A 138 -11.86 -22.11 -1.44
C PRO A 138 -13.09 -21.56 -0.70
N SER A 139 -13.72 -20.53 -1.25
CA SER A 139 -14.89 -19.90 -0.68
C SER A 139 -16.10 -20.84 -0.67
N ARG A 140 -16.94 -20.71 0.38
CA ARG A 140 -18.27 -21.35 0.44
C ARG A 140 -19.29 -20.70 -0.51
N HIS A 141 -18.93 -19.55 -1.08
CA HIS A 141 -19.70 -18.80 -2.05
C HIS A 141 -18.93 -18.81 -3.39
N PRO A 142 -19.03 -19.91 -4.19
CA PRO A 142 -18.28 -20.06 -5.42
C PRO A 142 -18.69 -19.01 -6.45
N ASN A 143 -17.77 -18.70 -7.38
CA ASN A 143 -18.05 -17.79 -8.48
C ASN A 143 -19.16 -18.38 -9.37
N PRO A 144 -20.26 -17.63 -9.65
CA PRO A 144 -21.38 -18.17 -10.44
C PRO A 144 -21.08 -18.26 -11.94
N HIS A 145 -20.02 -17.61 -12.43
CA HIS A 145 -19.67 -17.52 -13.85
C HIS A 145 -18.43 -18.35 -14.23
N LYS A 146 -17.72 -18.91 -13.24
CA LYS A 146 -16.49 -19.67 -13.45
C LYS A 146 -16.41 -20.89 -12.53
N ASP A 147 -16.18 -22.04 -13.08
CA ASP A 147 -16.05 -23.28 -12.32
C ASP A 147 -14.75 -23.32 -11.50
N SER A 148 -14.90 -23.58 -10.18
CA SER A 148 -13.77 -23.72 -9.25
C SER A 148 -12.73 -22.61 -9.40
N TRP A 149 -13.22 -21.34 -9.47
CA TRP A 149 -12.36 -20.17 -9.71
C TRP A 149 -11.67 -19.71 -8.42
N HIS A 150 -10.83 -20.59 -7.88
CA HIS A 150 -10.12 -20.40 -6.64
C HIS A 150 -8.82 -21.18 -6.59
N ALA A 151 -7.93 -20.82 -5.65
CA ALA A 151 -6.73 -21.57 -5.33
C ALA A 151 -7.09 -22.99 -4.83
N GLY A 152 -6.25 -23.96 -5.20
CA GLY A 152 -6.44 -25.36 -4.82
C GLY A 152 -6.17 -25.66 -3.33
N ARG A 153 -5.76 -24.66 -2.55
CA ARG A 153 -5.57 -24.71 -1.09
C ARG A 153 -5.97 -23.37 -0.47
N ASP A 154 -6.16 -23.34 0.82
CA ASP A 154 -6.50 -22.12 1.58
C ASP A 154 -5.25 -21.27 1.85
N LEU A 155 -4.77 -20.54 0.83
CA LEU A 155 -3.59 -19.71 0.94
C LEU A 155 -3.78 -18.54 1.93
N VAL A 156 -5.04 -18.08 2.09
CA VAL A 156 -5.39 -17.02 3.05
C VAL A 156 -5.25 -17.53 4.47
N GLY A 157 -5.80 -18.71 4.77
CA GLY A 157 -5.72 -19.33 6.08
C GLY A 157 -4.28 -19.71 6.47
N ASP A 158 -3.56 -20.33 5.54
CA ASP A 158 -2.17 -20.73 5.73
C ASP A 158 -1.28 -19.53 6.10
N LEU A 159 -1.33 -18.45 5.32
CA LEU A 159 -0.54 -17.25 5.58
C LEU A 159 -1.01 -16.52 6.85
N THR A 160 -2.33 -16.46 7.10
CA THR A 160 -2.87 -15.83 8.30
C THR A 160 -2.32 -16.47 9.57
N SER A 161 -2.26 -17.81 9.62
CA SER A 161 -1.69 -18.54 10.75
C SER A 161 -0.22 -18.20 10.92
N ALA A 162 0.59 -18.36 9.86
CA ALA A 162 2.03 -18.16 9.92
C ALA A 162 2.42 -16.72 10.33
N VAL A 163 1.71 -15.70 9.84
CA VAL A 163 1.93 -14.28 10.17
C VAL A 163 1.62 -14.02 11.65
N ARG A 164 0.48 -14.55 12.15
CA ARG A 164 0.06 -14.36 13.54
C ARG A 164 0.93 -15.11 14.54
N ASP A 165 1.39 -16.30 14.20
CA ASP A 165 2.28 -17.10 15.05
C ASP A 165 3.61 -16.36 15.31
N ARG A 166 3.96 -15.39 14.47
CA ARG A 166 5.13 -14.52 14.62
C ARG A 166 4.81 -13.14 15.19
N GLY A 167 3.58 -12.94 15.69
CA GLY A 167 3.16 -11.71 16.36
C GLY A 167 2.83 -10.53 15.44
N MET A 168 2.82 -10.72 14.13
CA MET A 168 2.40 -9.71 13.17
C MET A 168 0.87 -9.69 13.01
N LYS A 169 0.34 -8.55 12.56
CA LYS A 169 -1.07 -8.41 12.21
C LYS A 169 -1.31 -8.82 10.75
N MET A 170 -2.44 -9.50 10.48
CA MET A 170 -2.80 -9.93 9.14
C MET A 170 -3.96 -9.12 8.59
N GLY A 171 -3.77 -8.54 7.40
CA GLY A 171 -4.76 -7.83 6.62
C GLY A 171 -5.13 -8.57 5.34
N LEU A 172 -6.32 -8.32 4.84
CA LEU A 172 -6.86 -8.94 3.64
C LEU A 172 -7.34 -7.85 2.67
N TYR A 173 -6.78 -7.86 1.46
CA TYR A 173 -7.24 -7.05 0.34
C TYR A 173 -8.34 -7.77 -0.43
N TYR A 174 -9.32 -7.00 -0.90
CA TYR A 174 -10.38 -7.47 -1.75
C TYR A 174 -10.73 -6.42 -2.82
N SER A 175 -10.76 -6.80 -4.10
CA SER A 175 -11.28 -5.96 -5.16
C SER A 175 -12.79 -5.91 -5.10
N GLY A 176 -13.34 -4.82 -4.55
CA GLY A 176 -14.77 -4.67 -4.34
C GLY A 176 -15.51 -4.14 -5.56
N GLY A 177 -14.92 -3.19 -6.30
CA GLY A 177 -15.60 -2.52 -7.43
C GLY A 177 -15.48 -3.25 -8.75
N TYR A 178 -14.35 -3.93 -9.00
CA TYR A 178 -14.12 -4.70 -10.22
C TYR A 178 -14.15 -6.20 -9.95
N ASP A 179 -14.80 -6.91 -10.86
CA ASP A 179 -14.71 -8.35 -11.00
C ASP A 179 -14.97 -8.70 -12.47
N TRP A 180 -13.91 -9.07 -13.18
CA TRP A 180 -13.99 -9.34 -14.63
C TRP A 180 -14.71 -10.65 -14.97
N THR A 181 -15.09 -11.44 -13.97
CA THR A 181 -15.99 -12.59 -14.18
C THR A 181 -17.47 -12.17 -14.25
N PHE A 182 -17.83 -11.05 -13.59
CA PHE A 182 -19.18 -10.46 -13.64
C PHE A 182 -19.31 -9.40 -14.73
N ASN A 183 -18.25 -8.63 -14.98
CA ASN A 183 -18.20 -7.64 -16.05
C ASN A 183 -16.91 -7.81 -16.87
N PRO A 184 -16.93 -8.60 -17.95
CA PRO A 184 -15.75 -8.92 -18.76
C PRO A 184 -15.37 -7.82 -19.76
N THR A 185 -15.98 -6.64 -19.66
CA THR A 185 -15.67 -5.51 -20.55
C THR A 185 -14.21 -5.09 -20.39
N VAL A 186 -13.48 -5.04 -21.51
CA VAL A 186 -12.09 -4.59 -21.52
C VAL A 186 -12.03 -3.08 -21.30
N ILE A 187 -11.26 -2.67 -20.31
CA ILE A 187 -11.10 -1.26 -19.90
C ILE A 187 -10.03 -0.62 -20.77
N THR A 188 -10.40 0.37 -21.58
CA THR A 188 -9.51 1.05 -22.55
C THR A 188 -9.36 2.53 -22.29
N ASP A 189 -10.23 3.13 -21.48
CA ASP A 189 -10.33 4.58 -21.24
C ASP A 189 -11.11 4.89 -19.94
N LEU A 190 -11.28 6.17 -19.61
CA LEU A 190 -12.03 6.60 -18.41
C LEU A 190 -13.50 6.17 -18.43
N PRO A 191 -14.26 6.30 -19.54
CA PRO A 191 -15.61 5.73 -19.63
C PRO A 191 -15.62 4.23 -19.34
N GLY A 192 -14.68 3.49 -19.90
CA GLY A 192 -14.48 2.07 -19.65
C GLY A 192 -14.24 1.75 -18.17
N MET A 193 -13.41 2.54 -17.48
CA MET A 193 -13.20 2.40 -16.03
C MET A 193 -14.51 2.57 -15.24
N ALA A 194 -15.31 3.59 -15.57
CA ALA A 194 -16.58 3.83 -14.87
C ALA A 194 -17.62 2.73 -15.16
N SER A 195 -17.74 2.29 -16.43
CA SER A 195 -18.71 1.27 -16.84
C SER A 195 -18.35 -0.15 -16.40
N SER A 196 -17.07 -0.38 -16.05
CA SER A 196 -16.61 -1.70 -15.57
C SER A 196 -16.91 -1.93 -14.10
N LEU A 197 -17.34 -0.91 -13.34
CA LEU A 197 -17.83 -1.08 -11.98
C LEU A 197 -19.04 -2.01 -11.95
N VAL A 198 -18.98 -3.07 -11.15
CA VAL A 198 -20.06 -4.05 -11.07
C VAL A 198 -21.15 -3.57 -10.11
N GLN A 199 -22.34 -3.31 -10.63
CA GLN A 199 -23.45 -2.68 -9.88
C GLN A 199 -24.71 -3.58 -9.75
N THR A 200 -24.59 -4.87 -10.05
CA THR A 200 -25.69 -5.82 -9.99
C THR A 200 -25.99 -6.26 -8.55
N ASP A 201 -27.27 -6.64 -8.29
CA ASP A 201 -27.66 -7.18 -6.98
C ASP A 201 -26.96 -8.52 -6.72
N GLU A 202 -26.76 -9.33 -7.76
CA GLU A 202 -26.05 -10.61 -7.68
C GLU A 202 -24.61 -10.42 -7.19
N TYR A 203 -23.89 -9.47 -7.78
CA TYR A 203 -22.52 -9.19 -7.37
C TYR A 203 -22.43 -8.57 -5.96
N ALA A 204 -23.37 -7.70 -5.61
CA ALA A 204 -23.42 -7.14 -4.25
C ALA A 204 -23.55 -8.25 -3.20
N GLN A 205 -24.46 -9.22 -3.44
CA GLN A 205 -24.62 -10.37 -2.55
C GLN A 205 -23.38 -11.27 -2.52
N TYR A 206 -22.76 -11.50 -3.67
CA TYR A 206 -21.54 -12.29 -3.79
C TYR A 206 -20.37 -11.64 -3.03
N ALA A 207 -20.14 -10.35 -3.24
CA ALA A 207 -19.09 -9.60 -2.56
C ALA A 207 -19.31 -9.53 -1.04
N ASP A 208 -20.55 -9.25 -0.60
CA ASP A 208 -20.90 -9.22 0.84
C ASP A 208 -20.70 -10.59 1.50
N ASN A 209 -21.07 -11.67 0.82
CA ASN A 209 -20.84 -13.02 1.32
C ASN A 209 -19.36 -13.34 1.47
N HIS A 210 -18.52 -12.95 0.48
CA HIS A 210 -17.07 -13.12 0.55
C HIS A 210 -16.46 -12.32 1.69
N ILE A 211 -16.79 -11.04 1.82
CA ILE A 211 -16.24 -10.19 2.90
C ILE A 211 -16.65 -10.73 4.27
N ARG A 212 -17.91 -11.14 4.46
CA ARG A 212 -18.37 -11.76 5.71
C ARG A 212 -17.65 -13.09 5.99
N GLU A 213 -17.42 -13.90 4.95
CA GLU A 213 -16.65 -15.14 5.10
C GLU A 213 -15.20 -14.85 5.52
N LEU A 214 -14.53 -13.88 4.88
CA LEU A 214 -13.19 -13.47 5.24
C LEU A 214 -13.09 -12.94 6.69
N ILE A 215 -14.05 -12.11 7.10
CA ILE A 215 -14.16 -11.62 8.48
C ILE A 215 -14.34 -12.78 9.45
N ASN A 216 -15.31 -13.65 9.21
CA ASN A 216 -15.68 -14.72 10.15
C ASN A 216 -14.61 -15.82 10.25
N ARG A 217 -13.93 -16.15 9.14
CA ARG A 217 -12.90 -17.20 9.13
C ARG A 217 -11.54 -16.73 9.60
N TYR A 218 -11.14 -15.54 9.18
CA TYR A 218 -9.75 -15.10 9.33
C TYR A 218 -9.59 -13.89 10.24
N GLN A 219 -10.67 -13.20 10.61
CA GLN A 219 -10.65 -12.03 11.51
C GLN A 219 -9.51 -11.05 11.18
N PRO A 220 -9.47 -10.50 9.95
CA PRO A 220 -8.36 -9.67 9.50
C PRO A 220 -8.23 -8.40 10.34
N SER A 221 -7.00 -8.04 10.73
CA SER A 221 -6.73 -6.78 11.43
C SER A 221 -6.84 -5.56 10.51
N VAL A 222 -6.65 -5.75 9.19
CA VAL A 222 -6.89 -4.74 8.16
C VAL A 222 -7.85 -5.34 7.11
N LEU A 223 -8.97 -4.67 6.87
CA LEU A 223 -9.85 -4.99 5.77
C LEU A 223 -9.63 -3.94 4.68
N TRP A 224 -8.85 -4.30 3.67
CA TRP A 224 -8.39 -3.40 2.61
C TRP A 224 -9.22 -3.60 1.35
N ASN A 225 -10.11 -2.68 1.03
CA ASN A 225 -10.93 -2.72 -0.20
C ASN A 225 -10.30 -1.89 -1.32
N ASP A 226 -10.61 -2.23 -2.57
CA ASP A 226 -10.13 -1.50 -3.74
C ASP A 226 -11.23 -1.19 -4.76
N ILE A 227 -11.03 -0.07 -5.49
CA ILE A 227 -11.88 0.40 -6.62
C ILE A 227 -13.36 0.67 -6.25
N GLY A 228 -13.65 0.94 -4.97
CA GLY A 228 -15.03 1.12 -4.51
C GLY A 228 -15.73 -0.20 -4.18
N TYR A 229 -17.02 -0.11 -3.89
CA TYR A 229 -17.83 -1.25 -3.44
C TYR A 229 -19.23 -1.22 -4.05
N PRO A 230 -19.92 -2.37 -4.22
CA PRO A 230 -21.22 -2.42 -4.86
C PRO A 230 -22.24 -1.49 -4.18
N PRO A 231 -22.97 -0.65 -4.94
CA PRO A 231 -23.87 0.35 -4.36
C PRO A 231 -25.12 -0.23 -3.67
N LYS A 232 -25.39 -1.52 -3.87
CA LYS A 232 -26.52 -2.25 -3.24
C LYS A 232 -26.17 -2.84 -1.87
N SER A 233 -24.90 -2.88 -1.51
CA SER A 233 -24.44 -3.39 -0.22
C SER A 233 -24.73 -2.39 0.91
N ASN A 234 -25.08 -2.90 2.09
CA ASN A 234 -25.24 -2.09 3.29
C ASN A 234 -23.90 -1.99 4.05
N LEU A 235 -23.09 -0.98 3.71
CA LEU A 235 -21.79 -0.79 4.34
C LEU A 235 -21.88 -0.54 5.85
N ALA A 236 -22.91 0.12 6.35
CA ALA A 236 -23.05 0.36 7.78
C ALA A 236 -23.23 -0.97 8.55
N GLU A 237 -23.97 -1.90 7.98
CA GLU A 237 -24.14 -3.24 8.55
C GLU A 237 -22.85 -4.07 8.44
N LEU A 238 -22.18 -4.01 7.29
CA LEU A 238 -20.92 -4.73 7.04
C LEU A 238 -19.81 -4.27 7.99
N PHE A 239 -19.66 -2.96 8.17
CA PHE A 239 -18.65 -2.38 9.06
C PHE A 239 -18.96 -2.64 10.54
N ALA A 240 -20.24 -2.55 10.95
CA ALA A 240 -20.64 -2.92 12.30
C ALA A 240 -20.35 -4.40 12.59
N HIS A 241 -20.64 -5.29 11.62
CA HIS A 241 -20.27 -6.71 11.72
C HIS A 241 -18.77 -6.88 11.88
N TYR A 242 -17.96 -6.20 11.06
CA TYR A 242 -16.50 -6.26 11.12
C TYR A 242 -15.96 -5.83 12.49
N TYR A 243 -16.32 -4.64 12.97
CA TYR A 243 -15.81 -4.13 14.25
C TYR A 243 -16.32 -4.92 15.47
N ASN A 244 -17.50 -5.55 15.37
CA ASN A 244 -17.97 -6.45 16.44
C ASN A 244 -17.20 -7.78 16.47
N GLN A 245 -16.69 -8.27 15.32
CA GLN A 245 -15.85 -9.46 15.25
C GLN A 245 -14.36 -9.17 15.50
N VAL A 246 -13.89 -7.99 15.09
CA VAL A 246 -12.49 -7.55 15.16
C VAL A 246 -12.44 -6.12 15.72
N PRO A 247 -12.59 -5.95 17.04
CA PRO A 247 -12.73 -4.62 17.66
C PRO A 247 -11.52 -3.69 17.48
N ASP A 248 -10.35 -4.22 17.21
CA ASP A 248 -9.12 -3.48 16.87
C ASP A 248 -8.79 -3.53 15.37
N GLY A 249 -9.77 -3.90 14.55
CA GLY A 249 -9.64 -3.92 13.08
C GLY A 249 -9.68 -2.50 12.49
N VAL A 250 -9.12 -2.33 11.29
CA VAL A 250 -9.16 -1.07 10.55
C VAL A 250 -9.59 -1.28 9.10
N ILE A 251 -10.28 -0.29 8.54
CA ILE A 251 -10.68 -0.25 7.13
C ILE A 251 -10.07 0.98 6.44
N ASN A 252 -9.69 0.81 5.16
CA ASN A 252 -9.21 1.90 4.33
C ASN A 252 -10.35 2.76 3.76
N ASP A 253 -10.03 3.80 2.99
CA ASP A 253 -10.99 4.77 2.46
C ASP A 253 -11.63 4.39 1.11
N ARG A 254 -11.23 3.26 0.48
CA ARG A 254 -11.64 2.89 -0.88
C ARG A 254 -12.99 2.11 -0.97
N TRP A 255 -13.93 2.36 -0.06
CA TRP A 255 -15.26 1.72 -0.01
C TRP A 255 -16.38 2.58 -0.63
N ALA A 256 -16.04 3.56 -1.46
CA ALA A 256 -17.05 4.39 -2.09
C ALA A 256 -18.04 3.56 -2.92
N GLN A 257 -19.33 3.84 -2.74
CA GLN A 257 -20.41 3.23 -3.51
C GLN A 257 -20.78 4.16 -4.66
N LEU A 258 -20.07 4.02 -5.77
CA LEU A 258 -20.30 4.82 -6.97
C LEU A 258 -21.54 4.30 -7.70
N GLN A 259 -22.54 5.15 -7.84
CA GLN A 259 -23.70 4.87 -8.66
C GLN A 259 -23.66 5.72 -9.91
N LEU A 260 -23.64 5.09 -11.09
CA LEU A 260 -23.95 5.82 -12.32
C LEU A 260 -25.40 6.32 -12.26
N PRO A 261 -25.66 7.57 -12.66
CA PRO A 261 -26.98 8.15 -12.60
C PRO A 261 -28.00 7.30 -13.37
N ARG A 262 -29.07 6.85 -12.71
CA ARG A 262 -30.17 6.10 -13.34
C ARG A 262 -31.24 7.00 -13.96
N VAL A 263 -30.98 8.31 -14.07
CA VAL A 263 -31.88 9.23 -14.73
C VAL A 263 -31.77 9.02 -16.23
N PRO A 264 -32.89 8.75 -16.94
CA PRO A 264 -32.88 8.60 -18.39
C PRO A 264 -32.17 9.77 -19.07
N GLY A 265 -31.17 9.47 -19.90
CA GLY A 265 -30.36 10.49 -20.62
C GLY A 265 -29.17 11.09 -19.86
N MET A 266 -29.01 10.83 -18.54
CA MET A 266 -27.84 11.32 -17.80
C MET A 266 -26.61 10.43 -17.96
N GLU A 267 -26.78 9.12 -18.04
CA GLU A 267 -25.65 8.20 -18.24
C GLU A 267 -24.84 8.53 -19.51
N PRO A 268 -25.44 8.74 -20.69
CA PRO A 268 -24.70 9.17 -21.87
C PRO A 268 -23.98 10.51 -21.71
N LEU A 269 -24.56 11.45 -20.92
CA LEU A 269 -23.91 12.74 -20.64
C LEU A 269 -22.67 12.58 -19.75
N VAL A 270 -22.76 11.75 -18.70
CA VAL A 270 -21.61 11.44 -17.84
C VAL A 270 -20.53 10.72 -18.63
N MET A 271 -20.89 9.70 -19.41
CA MET A 271 -19.94 8.97 -20.25
C MET A 271 -19.33 9.85 -21.32
N GLY A 272 -20.11 10.76 -21.94
CA GLY A 272 -19.63 11.76 -22.89
C GLY A 272 -18.65 12.74 -22.24
N GLY A 273 -18.95 13.19 -21.00
CA GLY A 273 -18.04 14.04 -20.21
C GLY A 273 -16.72 13.35 -19.89
N LEU A 274 -16.74 12.09 -19.46
CA LEU A 274 -15.55 11.28 -19.23
C LEU A 274 -14.77 11.04 -20.54
N GLY A 275 -15.46 10.79 -21.65
CA GLY A 275 -14.84 10.65 -22.98
C GLY A 275 -14.12 11.93 -23.41
N LEU A 276 -14.75 13.11 -23.19
CA LEU A 276 -14.14 14.40 -23.46
C LEU A 276 -12.94 14.65 -22.55
N ALA A 277 -13.05 14.36 -21.25
CA ALA A 277 -11.94 14.46 -20.30
C ALA A 277 -10.77 13.55 -20.72
N ASN A 278 -11.05 12.31 -21.13
CA ASN A 278 -10.05 11.38 -21.66
C ASN A 278 -9.35 11.93 -22.91
N ALA A 279 -10.11 12.51 -23.85
CA ALA A 279 -9.57 13.10 -25.09
C ALA A 279 -8.73 14.36 -24.83
N LEU A 280 -9.13 15.17 -23.86
CA LEU A 280 -8.47 16.44 -23.53
C LEU A 280 -7.51 16.32 -22.33
N TRP A 281 -7.25 15.13 -21.82
CA TRP A 281 -6.50 14.88 -20.57
C TRP A 281 -5.23 15.71 -20.44
N ARG A 282 -4.40 15.74 -21.50
CA ARG A 282 -3.12 16.48 -21.51
C ARG A 282 -3.25 17.99 -21.42
N PHE A 283 -4.44 18.53 -21.69
CA PHE A 283 -4.72 19.96 -21.63
C PHE A 283 -5.43 20.36 -20.35
N LEU A 284 -5.82 19.38 -19.52
CA LEU A 284 -6.43 19.66 -18.22
C LEU A 284 -5.37 20.16 -17.22
N PRO A 285 -5.73 21.06 -16.30
CA PRO A 285 -4.85 21.47 -15.21
C PRO A 285 -4.46 20.28 -14.32
N ASP A 286 -3.25 20.28 -13.77
CA ASP A 286 -2.72 19.20 -12.92
C ASP A 286 -3.68 18.80 -11.79
N ARG A 287 -4.32 19.77 -11.15
CA ARG A 287 -5.33 19.56 -10.10
C ARG A 287 -6.55 18.73 -10.53
N VAL A 288 -6.82 18.63 -11.83
CA VAL A 288 -7.95 17.86 -12.40
C VAL A 288 -7.48 16.50 -12.92
N ARG A 289 -6.18 16.34 -13.17
CA ARG A 289 -5.57 15.10 -13.68
C ARG A 289 -5.29 14.07 -12.60
N VAL A 290 -5.68 14.34 -11.36
CA VAL A 290 -5.59 13.39 -10.25
C VAL A 290 -6.88 12.56 -10.25
N LEU A 291 -6.76 11.25 -10.41
CA LEU A 291 -7.86 10.31 -10.18
C LEU A 291 -7.99 10.11 -8.66
N ASP A 292 -8.65 11.08 -8.00
CA ASP A 292 -9.00 10.93 -6.58
C ASP A 292 -10.38 10.24 -6.51
N PHE A 293 -10.39 9.01 -6.02
CA PHE A 293 -11.64 8.28 -5.83
C PHE A 293 -12.37 8.84 -4.59
N PRO A 294 -13.72 9.03 -4.68
CA PRO A 294 -14.47 9.45 -3.53
C PRO A 294 -14.34 8.42 -2.40
N THR A 295 -14.32 8.91 -1.17
CA THR A 295 -14.24 8.08 0.02
C THR A 295 -15.63 7.60 0.46
N SER A 296 -15.69 6.54 1.27
CA SER A 296 -16.93 6.12 1.92
C SER A 296 -17.31 7.06 3.08
N PHE A 297 -18.49 6.84 3.68
CA PHE A 297 -18.96 7.62 4.85
C PHE A 297 -18.09 7.43 6.10
N HIS A 298 -17.32 6.34 6.16
CA HIS A 298 -16.40 6.02 7.25
C HIS A 298 -15.17 5.29 6.72
N TYR A 299 -14.03 5.57 7.31
CA TYR A 299 -12.74 4.89 7.13
C TYR A 299 -11.83 5.23 8.32
N ASP A 300 -10.88 4.36 8.61
CA ASP A 300 -9.88 4.57 9.67
C ASP A 300 -8.64 5.27 9.13
N PHE A 301 -8.27 5.01 7.87
CA PHE A 301 -7.09 5.59 7.24
C PHE A 301 -7.29 5.80 5.74
N ARG A 302 -6.56 6.76 5.19
CA ARG A 302 -6.52 7.03 3.75
C ARG A 302 -5.39 6.25 3.08
N THR A 303 -5.58 5.91 1.80
CA THR A 303 -4.63 5.09 1.03
C THR A 303 -4.22 5.76 -0.29
N PRO A 304 -3.51 6.90 -0.25
CA PRO A 304 -2.96 7.49 -1.46
C PRO A 304 -1.80 6.61 -1.97
N GLU A 305 -1.78 6.38 -3.29
CA GLU A 305 -0.69 5.66 -3.93
C GLU A 305 0.48 6.61 -4.24
N TYR A 306 1.71 6.16 -3.96
CA TYR A 306 2.95 6.90 -4.23
C TYR A 306 2.97 8.33 -3.66
N ALA A 307 2.12 8.64 -2.69
CA ALA A 307 1.96 10.00 -2.19
C ALA A 307 3.09 10.43 -1.26
N GLN A 308 3.43 11.71 -1.37
CA GLN A 308 4.24 12.45 -0.42
C GLN A 308 3.48 13.73 -0.03
N TYR A 309 3.48 14.05 1.24
CA TYR A 309 2.84 15.28 1.74
C TYR A 309 3.89 16.25 2.25
N ASP A 310 3.61 17.54 2.17
CA ASP A 310 4.51 18.60 2.65
C ASP A 310 4.33 18.89 4.14
N GLU A 311 3.22 18.44 4.74
CA GLU A 311 2.84 18.74 6.12
C GLU A 311 2.32 17.51 6.88
N ILE A 312 2.29 17.61 8.21
CA ILE A 312 1.69 16.61 9.09
C ILE A 312 0.19 16.53 8.82
N LYS A 313 -0.31 15.33 8.51
CA LYS A 313 -1.74 15.12 8.32
C LYS A 313 -2.46 14.89 9.66
N PRO A 314 -3.63 15.51 9.87
CA PRO A 314 -4.41 15.34 11.11
C PRO A 314 -5.15 13.98 11.16
N TYR A 315 -5.10 13.20 10.09
CA TYR A 315 -5.69 11.87 9.94
C TYR A 315 -4.61 10.83 9.66
N LYS A 316 -4.91 9.58 9.98
CA LYS A 316 -4.03 8.45 9.64
C LYS A 316 -4.09 8.19 8.14
N TRP A 317 -2.94 7.87 7.55
CA TRP A 317 -2.84 7.50 6.16
C TRP A 317 -1.76 6.44 5.95
N GLU A 318 -1.86 5.75 4.84
CA GLU A 318 -0.96 4.67 4.45
C GLU A 318 -0.55 4.90 2.99
N SER A 319 0.73 5.10 2.77
CA SER A 319 1.27 5.15 1.41
C SER A 319 1.42 3.73 0.89
N THR A 320 0.76 3.42 -0.22
CA THR A 320 0.90 2.14 -0.93
C THR A 320 1.76 2.34 -2.16
N ARG A 321 2.73 1.46 -2.35
CA ARG A 321 3.57 1.44 -3.56
C ARG A 321 4.22 0.08 -3.74
N GLY A 322 4.52 -0.29 -5.00
CA GLY A 322 5.37 -1.43 -5.30
C GLY A 322 6.85 -1.17 -4.96
N VAL A 323 7.60 -2.23 -4.76
CA VAL A 323 9.08 -2.17 -4.77
C VAL A 323 9.57 -1.79 -6.16
N GLY A 324 8.94 -2.34 -7.21
CA GLY A 324 9.09 -1.93 -8.61
C GLY A 324 7.96 -1.00 -9.06
N ASN A 325 7.80 -0.86 -10.38
CA ASN A 325 6.71 -0.13 -11.00
C ASN A 325 5.38 -0.90 -10.96
N SER A 326 5.44 -2.24 -10.86
CA SER A 326 4.29 -3.14 -10.72
C SER A 326 4.08 -3.56 -9.28
N PHE A 327 2.83 -3.74 -8.85
CA PHE A 327 2.53 -4.40 -7.56
C PHE A 327 2.66 -5.93 -7.71
N GLY A 328 2.11 -6.51 -8.78
CA GLY A 328 2.29 -7.92 -9.11
C GLY A 328 3.66 -8.20 -9.70
N ASN A 329 4.03 -9.48 -9.77
CA ASN A 329 5.31 -9.89 -10.34
C ASN A 329 5.43 -9.49 -11.81
N ASN A 330 6.41 -8.65 -12.13
CA ASN A 330 6.83 -8.35 -13.49
C ASN A 330 8.29 -8.79 -13.69
N ARG A 331 8.49 -9.91 -14.41
CA ARG A 331 9.83 -10.48 -14.67
C ARG A 331 10.70 -9.62 -15.59
N GLN A 332 10.13 -8.56 -16.20
CA GLN A 332 10.87 -7.63 -17.04
C GLN A 332 11.60 -6.58 -16.19
N GLU A 333 11.15 -6.34 -14.95
CA GLU A 333 11.76 -5.34 -14.07
C GLU A 333 13.16 -5.77 -13.63
N GLY A 334 14.11 -4.86 -13.82
CA GLY A 334 15.49 -4.94 -13.37
C GLY A 334 15.81 -3.89 -12.30
N PRO A 335 17.09 -3.72 -11.95
CA PRO A 335 17.50 -2.76 -10.92
C PRO A 335 17.03 -1.32 -11.17
N ASP A 336 16.92 -0.90 -12.43
CA ASP A 336 16.52 0.47 -12.81
C ASP A 336 15.02 0.75 -12.53
N GLN A 337 14.20 -0.28 -12.39
CA GLN A 337 12.78 -0.16 -12.06
C GLN A 337 12.51 -0.34 -10.56
N MET A 338 13.51 -0.76 -9.80
CA MET A 338 13.37 -1.00 -8.37
C MET A 338 13.71 0.25 -7.55
N LEU A 339 13.02 0.41 -6.43
CA LEU A 339 13.42 1.35 -5.40
C LEU A 339 14.86 1.07 -4.95
N THR A 340 15.63 2.13 -4.74
CA THR A 340 16.90 2.01 -4.01
C THR A 340 16.64 1.96 -2.50
N LEU A 341 17.55 1.37 -1.72
CA LEU A 341 17.49 1.42 -0.26
C LEU A 341 17.44 2.87 0.25
N THR A 342 18.18 3.77 -0.42
CA THR A 342 18.22 5.19 -0.08
C THR A 342 16.85 5.86 -0.23
N ASP A 343 16.17 5.64 -1.35
CA ASP A 343 14.86 6.22 -1.60
C ASP A 343 13.81 5.65 -0.64
N LEU A 344 13.88 4.34 -0.39
CA LEU A 344 12.97 3.67 0.55
C LEU A 344 13.13 4.20 1.98
N ALA A 345 14.35 4.25 2.50
CA ALA A 345 14.61 4.69 3.87
C ALA A 345 14.28 6.17 4.10
N ARG A 346 14.68 7.04 3.14
CA ARG A 346 14.38 8.47 3.21
C ARG A 346 12.88 8.75 3.06
N GLY A 347 12.23 8.07 2.12
CA GLY A 347 10.78 8.15 1.92
C GLY A 347 10.02 7.66 3.15
N PHE A 348 10.47 6.58 3.79
CA PHE A 348 9.88 6.06 5.03
C PHE A 348 10.01 7.04 6.19
N ALA A 349 11.20 7.62 6.40
CA ALA A 349 11.40 8.64 7.43
C ALA A 349 10.51 9.88 7.20
N ASP A 350 10.39 10.32 5.95
CA ASP A 350 9.53 11.44 5.56
C ASP A 350 8.06 11.15 5.84
N LEU A 351 7.59 10.01 5.41
CA LEU A 351 6.20 9.56 5.55
C LEU A 351 5.80 9.41 7.03
N VAL A 352 6.64 8.77 7.86
CA VAL A 352 6.36 8.57 9.29
C VAL A 352 6.33 9.89 10.04
N SER A 353 7.22 10.86 9.69
CA SER A 353 7.22 12.20 10.28
C SER A 353 5.92 12.97 10.03
N LYS A 354 5.13 12.58 9.02
CA LYS A 354 3.89 13.22 8.58
C LYS A 354 2.61 12.40 8.89
N ASN A 355 2.70 11.48 9.88
CA ASN A 355 1.62 10.63 10.37
C ASN A 355 1.25 9.46 9.45
N GLY A 356 2.14 9.06 8.53
CA GLY A 356 1.90 7.97 7.59
C GLY A 356 2.37 6.60 8.09
N ASN A 357 1.82 5.56 7.48
CA ASN A 357 2.36 4.19 7.42
C ASN A 357 2.79 3.88 5.99
N LEU A 358 3.75 3.00 5.83
CA LEU A 358 4.15 2.44 4.54
C LEU A 358 3.59 1.03 4.40
N LEU A 359 2.86 0.77 3.31
CA LEU A 359 2.49 -0.58 2.88
C LEU A 359 3.24 -0.87 1.56
N LEU A 360 4.36 -1.61 1.66
CA LEU A 360 5.28 -1.84 0.56
C LEU A 360 4.92 -3.13 -0.20
N GLY A 361 4.62 -2.99 -1.49
CA GLY A 361 4.15 -4.05 -2.37
C GLY A 361 5.26 -4.96 -2.86
N ILE A 362 5.05 -6.26 -2.74
CA ILE A 362 5.84 -7.32 -3.37
C ILE A 362 4.98 -8.17 -4.30
N GLY A 363 5.59 -8.65 -5.39
CA GLY A 363 4.95 -9.53 -6.35
C GLY A 363 5.67 -10.89 -6.41
N PRO A 364 5.23 -11.92 -5.66
CA PRO A 364 5.85 -13.24 -5.71
C PRO A 364 5.64 -13.96 -7.05
N TYR A 365 6.55 -14.89 -7.38
CA TYR A 365 6.34 -15.89 -8.42
C TYR A 365 5.18 -16.83 -8.06
N PRO A 366 4.63 -17.60 -9.02
CA PRO A 366 3.47 -18.47 -8.77
C PRO A 366 3.68 -19.48 -7.64
N ASP A 367 4.91 -19.92 -7.40
CA ASP A 367 5.29 -20.87 -6.36
C ASP A 367 5.49 -20.23 -4.97
N GLY A 368 5.33 -18.91 -4.86
CA GLY A 368 5.55 -18.15 -3.65
C GLY A 368 6.99 -17.64 -3.48
N THR A 369 7.92 -17.93 -4.37
CA THR A 369 9.27 -17.36 -4.31
C THR A 369 9.21 -15.84 -4.50
N ILE A 370 9.80 -15.08 -3.56
CA ILE A 370 9.93 -13.62 -3.68
C ILE A 370 11.10 -13.32 -4.62
N PRO A 371 10.91 -12.44 -5.64
CA PRO A 371 12.00 -12.07 -6.56
C PRO A 371 13.24 -11.54 -5.81
N GLU A 372 14.42 -11.95 -6.26
CA GLU A 372 15.69 -11.68 -5.58
C GLU A 372 15.93 -10.19 -5.29
N LEU A 373 15.66 -9.31 -6.27
CA LEU A 373 15.81 -7.86 -6.09
C LEU A 373 14.88 -7.31 -5.00
N GLN A 374 13.63 -7.78 -4.96
CA GLN A 374 12.66 -7.40 -3.94
C GLN A 374 13.07 -7.94 -2.55
N ALA A 375 13.49 -9.20 -2.49
CA ALA A 375 13.96 -9.82 -1.26
C ALA A 375 15.20 -9.12 -0.71
N LYS A 376 16.17 -8.78 -1.58
CA LYS A 376 17.38 -8.06 -1.17
C LYS A 376 17.05 -6.69 -0.60
N LEU A 377 16.21 -5.90 -1.27
CA LEU A 377 15.84 -4.57 -0.78
C LEU A 377 15.15 -4.64 0.59
N LEU A 378 14.23 -5.59 0.79
CA LEU A 378 13.56 -5.79 2.08
C LEU A 378 14.52 -6.21 3.18
N ALA A 379 15.49 -7.07 2.88
CA ALA A 379 16.51 -7.49 3.85
C ALA A 379 17.42 -6.32 4.24
N ASP A 380 17.88 -5.52 3.27
CA ASP A 380 18.71 -4.34 3.50
C ASP A 380 17.92 -3.26 4.30
N PHE A 381 16.65 -3.09 4.01
CA PHE A 381 15.77 -2.17 4.74
C PHE A 381 15.53 -2.65 6.17
N GLY A 382 15.31 -3.96 6.36
CA GLY A 382 15.21 -4.57 7.68
C GLY A 382 16.46 -4.34 8.53
N ALA A 383 17.65 -4.55 7.96
CA ALA A 383 18.93 -4.31 8.63
C ALA A 383 19.11 -2.83 9.05
N TRP A 384 18.66 -1.87 8.22
CA TRP A 384 18.65 -0.46 8.59
C TRP A 384 17.65 -0.18 9.72
N LEU A 385 16.47 -0.80 9.71
CA LEU A 385 15.46 -0.66 10.76
C LEU A 385 15.87 -1.33 12.07
N ASP A 386 16.69 -2.38 12.06
CA ASP A 386 17.26 -2.98 13.27
C ASP A 386 18.09 -1.96 14.07
N LEU A 387 18.73 -1.04 13.39
CA LEU A 387 19.51 0.04 14.02
C LEU A 387 18.65 1.26 14.38
N THR A 388 17.75 1.66 13.48
CA THR A 388 17.08 2.97 13.54
C THR A 388 15.61 2.91 13.92
N GLY A 389 15.03 1.71 14.04
CA GLY A 389 13.59 1.48 14.22
C GLY A 389 12.99 2.16 15.46
N ASP A 390 13.79 2.44 16.50
CA ASP A 390 13.35 3.21 17.67
C ASP A 390 12.88 4.63 17.30
N ALA A 391 13.43 5.19 16.22
CA ALA A 391 13.03 6.50 15.69
C ALA A 391 11.68 6.48 14.94
N TYR A 392 11.14 5.31 14.61
CA TYR A 392 9.94 5.22 13.78
C TYR A 392 8.80 4.48 14.47
N PHE A 393 9.05 3.25 14.95
CA PHE A 393 8.01 2.42 15.56
C PHE A 393 7.56 2.99 16.91
N ASN A 394 6.25 2.92 17.16
CA ASN A 394 5.62 3.46 18.37
C ASN A 394 5.83 4.97 18.56
N THR A 395 6.05 5.71 17.48
CA THR A 395 6.22 7.18 17.51
C THR A 395 4.95 7.91 17.05
N ARG A 396 4.96 9.22 17.25
CA ARG A 396 3.98 10.16 16.70
C ARG A 396 4.75 11.29 15.98
N PRO A 397 4.11 12.02 15.04
CA PRO A 397 4.69 13.25 14.53
C PRO A 397 5.07 14.20 15.69
N TRP A 398 6.15 14.93 15.52
CA TRP A 398 6.51 15.98 16.47
C TRP A 398 5.85 17.31 16.08
N ALA A 399 6.16 18.41 16.78
CA ALA A 399 5.61 19.74 16.52
C ALA A 399 5.89 20.25 15.09
N THR A 400 6.99 19.80 14.48
CA THR A 400 7.31 19.97 13.06
C THR A 400 7.71 18.64 12.45
N ALA A 401 7.36 18.41 11.18
CA ALA A 401 7.77 17.19 10.47
C ALA A 401 9.21 17.28 9.96
N GLN A 402 9.68 18.49 9.63
CA GLN A 402 10.91 18.69 8.87
C GLN A 402 11.62 19.98 9.23
N ALA A 403 12.93 19.99 9.04
CA ALA A 403 13.80 21.16 9.14
C ALA A 403 15.06 20.94 8.29
N THR A 404 15.98 21.88 8.37
CA THR A 404 17.32 21.78 7.77
C THR A 404 18.37 22.08 8.83
N ALA A 405 19.38 21.23 8.94
CA ALA A 405 20.53 21.43 9.81
C ALA A 405 21.41 22.59 9.34
N THR A 406 22.37 23.03 10.17
CA THR A 406 23.25 24.18 9.82
C THR A 406 24.12 23.95 8.61
N ASP A 407 24.44 22.69 8.27
CA ASP A 407 25.20 22.26 7.10
C ASP A 407 24.36 22.05 5.83
N GLY A 408 23.05 22.35 5.91
CA GLY A 408 22.11 22.15 4.80
C GLY A 408 21.48 20.76 4.73
N THR A 409 21.83 19.83 5.63
CA THR A 409 21.25 18.46 5.63
C THR A 409 19.77 18.48 5.98
N PRO A 410 18.89 17.85 5.15
CA PRO A 410 17.45 17.75 5.45
C PRO A 410 17.19 16.83 6.64
N LEU A 411 16.29 17.28 7.53
CA LEU A 411 15.91 16.58 8.75
C LEU A 411 14.44 16.17 8.75
N ARG A 412 14.12 15.06 9.46
CA ARG A 412 12.76 14.63 9.77
C ARG A 412 12.63 14.34 11.25
N PHE A 413 11.43 14.57 11.80
CA PHE A 413 11.20 14.48 13.24
C PHE A 413 10.07 13.53 13.59
N THR A 414 10.31 12.74 14.62
CA THR A 414 9.29 11.94 15.31
C THR A 414 9.48 12.07 16.81
N GLN A 415 8.49 11.64 17.59
CA GLN A 415 8.57 11.71 19.05
C GLN A 415 7.97 10.48 19.74
N LYS A 416 8.50 10.22 20.93
CA LYS A 416 7.90 9.42 22.00
C LYS A 416 7.67 10.32 23.22
N GLU A 417 7.16 9.78 24.33
CA GLU A 417 6.83 10.55 25.52
C GLU A 417 8.01 11.39 26.03
N ASP A 418 9.20 10.79 26.11
CA ASP A 418 10.42 11.34 26.71
C ASP A 418 11.50 11.77 25.71
N ALA A 419 11.31 11.52 24.41
CA ALA A 419 12.32 11.71 23.41
C ALA A 419 11.81 12.36 22.12
N VAL A 420 12.68 13.12 21.46
CA VAL A 420 12.54 13.50 20.04
C VAL A 420 13.61 12.75 19.25
N TYR A 421 13.19 12.22 18.10
CA TYR A 421 14.10 11.61 17.14
C TYR A 421 14.29 12.55 15.95
N VAL A 422 15.56 12.71 15.54
CA VAL A 422 15.98 13.56 14.42
C VAL A 422 16.63 12.67 13.38
N THR A 423 15.96 12.46 12.26
CA THR A 423 16.53 11.70 11.15
C THR A 423 17.16 12.62 10.13
N PHE A 424 18.46 12.48 9.92
CA PHE A 424 19.24 13.07 8.84
C PHE A 424 19.01 12.23 7.58
N LEU A 425 18.46 12.82 6.52
CA LEU A 425 18.15 12.10 5.28
C LEU A 425 19.40 11.79 4.41
N GLN A 426 20.57 12.19 4.87
CA GLN A 426 21.87 11.87 4.29
C GLN A 426 22.95 12.00 5.37
N ALA A 427 24.16 11.55 5.09
CA ALA A 427 25.28 11.82 5.99
C ALA A 427 25.46 13.34 6.18
N PRO A 428 25.70 13.81 7.41
CA PRO A 428 25.99 15.23 7.64
C PRO A 428 27.22 15.66 6.83
N GLY A 429 27.14 16.86 6.25
CA GLY A 429 28.22 17.43 5.44
C GLY A 429 29.41 17.93 6.27
N GLU A 430 29.18 18.19 7.57
CA GLU A 430 30.15 18.63 8.52
C GLU A 430 30.14 17.73 9.77
N ARG A 431 31.31 17.58 10.40
CA ARG A 431 31.42 16.80 11.63
C ARG A 431 30.63 17.41 12.77
N ARG A 432 30.57 18.74 12.89
CA ARG A 432 29.78 19.47 13.89
C ARG A 432 28.61 20.17 13.21
N VAL A 433 27.41 19.78 13.59
CA VAL A 433 26.15 20.22 12.95
C VAL A 433 25.20 20.76 14.00
N GLY A 434 24.60 21.93 13.75
CA GLY A 434 23.57 22.53 14.61
C GLY A 434 22.17 22.14 14.21
N LEU A 435 21.39 21.69 15.18
CA LEU A 435 19.95 21.43 15.07
C LEU A 435 19.21 22.71 15.48
N ARG A 436 18.93 23.58 14.51
CA ARG A 436 18.29 24.89 14.74
C ARG A 436 16.89 24.74 15.29
N GLY A 437 16.52 25.64 16.20
CA GLY A 437 15.19 25.68 16.83
C GLY A 437 14.99 24.60 17.91
N LEU A 438 15.99 23.75 18.17
CA LEU A 438 15.96 22.79 19.27
C LEU A 438 16.77 23.32 20.45
N THR A 439 16.11 23.53 21.59
CA THR A 439 16.77 23.93 22.83
C THR A 439 16.82 22.76 23.81
N GLY A 440 18.01 22.47 24.29
CA GLY A 440 18.26 21.47 25.31
C GLY A 440 18.50 22.06 26.69
N THR A 441 18.74 21.19 27.65
CA THR A 441 19.12 21.51 29.03
C THR A 441 20.48 20.90 29.36
N SER A 442 20.98 21.13 30.58
CA SER A 442 22.19 20.46 31.09
C SER A 442 22.10 18.93 31.12
N ASP A 443 20.87 18.40 31.17
CA ASP A 443 20.62 16.97 31.26
C ASP A 443 20.38 16.32 29.86
N THR A 444 20.44 17.13 28.80
CA THR A 444 20.26 16.64 27.43
C THR A 444 21.31 15.58 27.10
N LYS A 445 20.86 14.49 26.49
CA LYS A 445 21.68 13.44 25.93
C LYS A 445 21.31 13.28 24.45
N VAL A 446 22.34 13.09 23.63
CA VAL A 446 22.17 12.85 22.20
C VAL A 446 22.84 11.52 21.87
N GLU A 447 22.08 10.61 21.30
CA GLU A 447 22.52 9.28 20.87
C GLU A 447 22.33 9.12 19.37
N LEU A 448 23.37 8.68 18.67
CA LEU A 448 23.24 8.17 17.30
C LEU A 448 22.78 6.72 17.38
N LEU A 449 21.60 6.42 16.86
CA LEU A 449 21.09 5.06 16.83
C LEU A 449 22.02 4.16 15.99
N GLY A 450 22.50 3.08 16.60
CA GLY A 450 23.55 2.22 16.02
C GLY A 450 24.97 2.73 16.16
N GLY A 451 25.20 3.95 16.71
CA GLY A 451 26.54 4.56 16.83
C GLY A 451 26.92 5.03 18.23
N GLY A 452 25.97 5.02 19.19
CA GLY A 452 26.20 5.39 20.59
C GLY A 452 26.08 6.90 20.89
N THR A 453 26.48 7.29 22.09
CA THR A 453 26.35 8.68 22.58
C THR A 453 27.27 9.63 21.82
N LEU A 454 26.72 10.78 21.42
CA LEU A 454 27.46 11.83 20.74
C LEU A 454 27.83 12.99 21.69
N GLU A 455 28.99 13.60 21.46
CA GLU A 455 29.31 14.88 22.04
C GLU A 455 28.37 15.96 21.52
N HIS A 456 27.85 16.81 22.41
CA HIS A 456 26.96 17.89 22.04
C HIS A 456 27.11 19.10 22.94
N GLU A 457 26.60 20.23 22.47
CA GLU A 457 26.58 21.50 23.19
C GLU A 457 25.19 22.15 22.99
N CYS A 458 24.55 22.49 24.09
CA CYS A 458 23.27 23.23 24.05
C CYS A 458 23.58 24.74 24.03
N ALA A 459 23.16 25.40 22.94
CA ALA A 459 23.17 26.86 22.81
C ALA A 459 21.72 27.39 22.91
N ASP A 460 21.57 28.72 23.01
CA ASP A 460 20.26 29.35 23.24
C ASP A 460 19.24 29.04 22.14
N ASP A 461 19.66 28.83 20.88
CA ASP A 461 18.82 28.63 19.71
C ASP A 461 19.00 27.27 19.01
N ARG A 462 19.90 26.40 19.54
CA ARG A 462 20.20 25.12 18.88
C ARG A 462 20.90 24.13 19.80
N ILE A 463 20.87 22.86 19.39
CA ILE A 463 21.76 21.81 19.91
C ILE A 463 22.81 21.54 18.83
N ASN A 464 24.08 21.79 19.14
CA ASN A 464 25.20 21.43 18.28
C ASN A 464 25.62 19.98 18.60
N VAL A 465 25.72 19.14 17.58
CA VAL A 465 26.09 17.73 17.71
C VAL A 465 27.37 17.47 16.97
N THR A 466 28.27 16.69 17.56
CA THR A 466 29.54 16.30 16.95
C THR A 466 29.47 14.81 16.57
N PHE A 467 29.47 14.54 15.27
CA PHE A 467 29.50 13.18 14.71
C PHE A 467 30.95 12.61 14.77
N PRO A 468 31.08 11.26 14.79
CA PRO A 468 32.41 10.62 14.70
C PRO A 468 33.07 10.89 13.35
N ASP A 469 34.41 10.75 13.29
CA ASP A 469 35.20 10.98 12.08
C ASP A 469 34.81 10.04 10.91
N ARG A 470 34.29 8.89 11.25
CA ARG A 470 33.74 7.90 10.27
C ARG A 470 32.35 7.45 10.69
N LEU A 471 31.44 7.58 9.78
CA LEU A 471 30.10 7.00 9.86
C LEU A 471 30.05 5.77 8.97
N ASP A 472 29.38 4.73 9.45
CA ASP A 472 28.98 3.64 8.56
C ASP A 472 28.06 4.17 7.47
N VAL A 473 28.12 3.57 6.29
CA VAL A 473 27.34 4.03 5.13
C VAL A 473 25.91 3.53 5.24
N TRP A 474 25.05 4.40 5.73
CA TRP A 474 23.60 4.15 5.82
C TRP A 474 22.81 5.16 4.97
N PRO A 475 21.60 4.81 4.51
CA PRO A 475 20.77 5.70 3.69
C PRO A 475 20.29 6.95 4.43
N ALA A 476 20.12 6.84 5.74
CA ALA A 476 19.74 7.91 6.67
C ALA A 476 20.22 7.59 8.08
N TYR A 477 20.37 8.62 8.92
CA TYR A 477 20.93 8.51 10.28
C TYR A 477 19.95 9.10 11.28
N ALA A 478 19.65 8.39 12.34
CA ALA A 478 18.68 8.82 13.35
C ALA A 478 19.37 9.13 14.67
N LEU A 479 19.12 10.32 15.21
CA LEU A 479 19.50 10.71 16.56
C LEU A 479 18.31 10.58 17.50
N LYS A 480 18.56 10.14 18.73
CA LYS A 480 17.62 10.20 19.85
C LYS A 480 18.09 11.29 20.80
N ILE A 481 17.19 12.22 21.13
CA ILE A 481 17.46 13.33 22.06
C ILE A 481 16.55 13.18 23.27
N THR A 482 17.14 13.08 24.47
CA THR A 482 16.46 12.95 25.76
C THR A 482 17.09 13.88 26.79
N PRO A 483 16.29 14.46 27.74
CA PRO A 483 14.84 14.57 27.69
C PRO A 483 14.38 15.30 26.43
N LYS A 484 13.09 15.25 26.13
CA LYS A 484 12.50 15.90 24.94
C LYS A 484 12.90 17.38 24.89
N PRO A 485 13.59 17.84 23.83
CA PRO A 485 13.96 19.25 23.68
C PRO A 485 12.74 20.11 23.40
N HIS A 486 12.87 21.41 23.66
CA HIS A 486 11.85 22.39 23.29
C HIS A 486 12.08 22.88 21.86
N LEU A 487 10.98 23.10 21.13
CA LEU A 487 11.01 23.80 19.84
C LEU A 487 10.89 25.29 20.10
N GLN A 488 11.88 26.08 19.69
CA GLN A 488 11.78 27.54 19.66
C GLN A 488 10.82 27.96 18.54
N ALA A 489 9.88 28.83 18.86
CA ALA A 489 8.92 29.40 17.92
C ALA A 489 9.59 30.29 16.85
#